data_64f8932f55cee94bec4c39984d2caaa6
#
_entry.id   64f8932f55cee94bec4c39984d2caaa6
#
_cell.length_a   1.000
_cell.length_b   1.000
_cell.length_c   1.000
_cell.angle_alpha   90.00
_cell.angle_beta   90.00
_cell.angle_gamma   90.00
#
_symmetry.space_group_name_H-M   'P 1'
#
loop_
_entity.id
_entity.type
_entity.pdbx_description
1 polymer ?
#
loop_
_entity_poly.entity_id
_entity_poly.type
_entity_poly.pdbx_seq_one_letter_code
_entity_poly.pdbx_strand_id
1 'polypeptide(L)'
;MKKILEKLRQKENLTFEESKSAFELLMTGKASEDEIYNFLTLLSKKGEVSDEIAGGVYVLREKSKRVNVVDCVDTCGTGGDGMNTLNISTASALLLASMGIKVAKH
;
A
#
# COMPACT_ATOMS: atom_id res chain seq x y z
N MET A 1 -1.01 18.07 5.01
CA MET A 1 -1.76 17.07 5.79
C MET A 1 -3.01 17.61 6.49
N LYS A 2 -3.00 18.73 7.24
CA LYS A 2 -4.15 19.21 8.06
C LYS A 2 -5.51 19.23 7.34
N LYS A 3 -5.61 19.84 6.16
CA LYS A 3 -6.86 19.89 5.38
C LYS A 3 -7.38 18.52 5.00
N ILE A 4 -6.49 17.61 4.66
CA ILE A 4 -6.83 16.22 4.28
C ILE A 4 -7.41 15.48 5.49
N LEU A 5 -6.77 15.59 6.66
CA LEU A 5 -7.25 14.98 7.89
C LEU A 5 -8.60 15.55 8.32
N GLU A 6 -8.86 16.84 8.07
CA GLU A 6 -10.13 17.47 8.38
C GLU A 6 -11.27 16.90 7.53
N LYS A 7 -11.07 16.77 6.21
CA LYS A 7 -12.02 16.12 5.31
C LYS A 7 -12.33 14.69 5.75
N LEU A 8 -11.31 13.90 6.06
CA LEU A 8 -11.49 12.52 6.51
C LEU A 8 -12.26 12.43 7.85
N ARG A 9 -12.05 13.37 8.79
CA ARG A 9 -12.85 13.44 10.03
C ARG A 9 -14.33 13.70 9.75
N GLN A 10 -14.64 14.47 8.72
CA GLN A 10 -16.01 14.74 8.25
C GLN A 10 -16.57 13.61 7.38
N LYS A 11 -15.81 12.51 7.22
CA LYS A 11 -16.12 11.37 6.35
C LYS A 11 -16.28 11.75 4.87
N GLU A 12 -15.66 12.85 4.45
CA GLU A 12 -15.62 13.25 3.06
C GLU A 12 -14.57 12.45 2.28
N ASN A 13 -14.87 12.16 1.02
CA ASN A 13 -13.94 11.49 0.13
C ASN A 13 -12.84 12.46 -0.33
N LEU A 14 -11.63 11.95 -0.44
CA LEU A 14 -10.53 12.67 -1.07
C LEU A 14 -10.61 12.50 -2.59
N THR A 15 -10.21 13.54 -3.28
CA THR A 15 -9.95 13.43 -4.72
C THR A 15 -8.65 12.66 -4.97
N PHE A 16 -8.43 12.22 -6.21
CA PHE A 16 -7.17 11.60 -6.64
C PHE A 16 -5.95 12.47 -6.26
N GLU A 17 -5.99 13.78 -6.54
CA GLU A 17 -4.87 14.69 -6.26
C GLU A 17 -4.65 14.90 -4.76
N GLU A 18 -5.70 14.94 -3.95
CA GLU A 18 -5.59 15.03 -2.49
C GLU A 18 -4.98 13.75 -1.91
N SER A 19 -5.43 12.59 -2.37
CA SER A 19 -4.87 11.30 -1.97
C SER A 19 -3.40 11.19 -2.39
N LYS A 20 -3.07 11.49 -3.64
CA LYS A 20 -1.70 11.53 -4.15
C LYS A 20 -0.81 12.42 -3.28
N SER A 21 -1.27 13.64 -2.97
CA SER A 21 -0.52 14.56 -2.11
C SER A 21 -0.29 14.02 -0.70
N ALA A 22 -1.30 13.35 -0.12
CA ALA A 22 -1.16 12.72 1.19
C ALA A 22 -0.11 11.61 1.17
N PHE A 23 -0.23 10.68 0.22
CA PHE A 23 0.73 9.58 0.08
C PHE A 23 2.15 10.07 -0.24
N GLU A 24 2.32 11.16 -0.99
CA GLU A 24 3.63 11.77 -1.18
C GLU A 24 4.25 12.24 0.13
N LEU A 25 3.48 12.89 1.01
CA LEU A 25 3.96 13.32 2.32
C LEU A 25 4.38 12.12 3.19
N LEU A 26 3.60 11.04 3.14
CA LEU A 26 3.92 9.80 3.86
C LEU A 26 5.23 9.19 3.34
N MET A 27 5.32 8.97 2.02
CA MET A 27 6.43 8.26 1.40
C MET A 27 7.75 9.05 1.37
N THR A 28 7.69 10.37 1.54
CA THR A 28 8.88 11.24 1.63
C THR A 28 9.30 11.56 3.07
N GLY A 29 8.62 10.98 4.08
CA GLY A 29 8.92 11.21 5.48
C GLY A 29 8.61 12.64 5.96
N LYS A 30 7.77 13.37 5.24
CA LYS A 30 7.37 14.75 5.60
C LYS A 30 6.13 14.79 6.50
N ALA A 31 5.45 13.68 6.68
CA ALA A 31 4.35 13.54 7.63
C ALA A 31 4.90 13.05 8.98
N SER A 32 4.38 13.61 10.08
CA SER A 32 4.68 13.10 11.42
C SER A 32 4.01 11.74 11.66
N GLU A 33 4.49 10.99 12.65
CA GLU A 33 3.89 9.70 13.04
C GLU A 33 2.40 9.85 13.38
N ASP A 34 2.03 10.90 14.10
CA ASP A 34 0.63 11.20 14.42
C ASP A 34 -0.22 11.49 13.16
N GLU A 35 0.34 12.19 12.19
CA GLU A 35 -0.34 12.46 10.94
C GLU A 35 -0.54 11.19 10.12
N ILE A 36 0.47 10.30 10.08
CA ILE A 36 0.38 9.00 9.43
C ILE A 36 -0.69 8.14 10.10
N TYR A 37 -0.62 8.01 11.42
CA TYR A 37 -1.59 7.23 12.20
C TYR A 37 -3.02 7.72 11.98
N ASN A 38 -3.23 9.05 12.10
CA ASN A 38 -4.55 9.63 11.90
C ASN A 38 -5.06 9.45 10.47
N PHE A 39 -4.20 9.65 9.46
CA PHE A 39 -4.56 9.47 8.06
C PHE A 39 -5.05 8.03 7.79
N LEU A 40 -4.25 7.03 8.14
CA LEU A 40 -4.58 5.63 7.90
C LEU A 40 -5.83 5.20 8.67
N THR A 41 -5.94 5.62 9.94
CA THR A 41 -7.10 5.27 10.79
C THR A 41 -8.39 5.89 10.28
N LEU A 42 -8.35 7.17 9.90
CA LEU A 42 -9.54 7.88 9.41
C LEU A 42 -9.97 7.36 8.02
N LEU A 43 -9.01 7.10 7.14
CA LEU A 43 -9.27 6.54 5.82
C LEU A 43 -9.93 5.17 5.94
N SER A 44 -9.37 4.27 6.74
CA SER A 44 -9.92 2.93 7.00
C SER A 44 -11.31 2.98 7.66
N LYS A 45 -11.53 3.87 8.65
CA LYS A 45 -12.85 4.03 9.29
C LYS A 45 -13.94 4.58 8.37
N LYS A 46 -13.54 5.41 7.42
CA LYS A 46 -14.46 5.95 6.40
C LYS A 46 -14.79 4.89 5.35
N GLY A 47 -13.85 4.04 5.03
CA GLY A 47 -13.84 3.17 3.84
C GLY A 47 -13.27 3.91 2.62
N GLU A 48 -12.34 3.28 1.95
CA GLU A 48 -11.62 3.84 0.80
C GLU A 48 -12.51 3.86 -0.44
N VAL A 49 -12.35 4.91 -1.27
CA VAL A 49 -12.97 5.01 -2.60
C VAL A 49 -11.91 4.92 -3.70
N SER A 50 -12.34 4.68 -4.93
CA SER A 50 -11.48 4.43 -6.09
C SER A 50 -10.39 5.49 -6.28
N ASP A 51 -10.75 6.77 -6.16
CA ASP A 51 -9.82 7.89 -6.34
C ASP A 51 -8.73 7.92 -5.26
N GLU A 52 -9.09 7.57 -4.04
CA GLU A 52 -8.15 7.49 -2.92
C GLU A 52 -7.15 6.36 -3.11
N ILE A 53 -7.64 5.20 -3.52
CA ILE A 53 -6.79 4.04 -3.85
C ILE A 53 -5.88 4.37 -5.03
N ALA A 54 -6.42 4.94 -6.10
CA ALA A 54 -5.66 5.29 -7.30
C ALA A 54 -4.54 6.29 -7.00
N GLY A 55 -4.82 7.33 -6.20
CA GLY A 55 -3.80 8.30 -5.77
C GLY A 55 -2.67 7.67 -4.98
N GLY A 56 -2.99 6.78 -4.04
CA GLY A 56 -2.01 6.01 -3.27
C GLY A 56 -1.16 5.09 -4.14
N VAL A 57 -1.81 4.31 -5.00
CA VAL A 57 -1.13 3.39 -5.94
C VAL A 57 -0.19 4.15 -6.87
N TYR A 58 -0.60 5.32 -7.37
CA TYR A 58 0.23 6.14 -8.23
C TYR A 58 1.57 6.48 -7.55
N VAL A 59 1.53 7.00 -6.32
CA VAL A 59 2.74 7.37 -5.57
C VAL A 59 3.60 6.16 -5.22
N LEU A 60 2.98 5.08 -4.75
CA LEU A 60 3.70 3.85 -4.40
C LEU A 60 4.44 3.28 -5.62
N ARG A 61 3.81 3.26 -6.79
CA ARG A 61 4.45 2.81 -8.04
C ARG A 61 5.57 3.73 -8.51
N GLU A 62 5.43 5.03 -8.32
CA GLU A 62 6.47 6.01 -8.66
C GLU A 62 7.70 5.86 -7.76
N LYS A 63 7.49 5.61 -6.46
CA LYS A 63 8.55 5.48 -5.45
C LYS A 63 9.14 4.07 -5.33
N SER A 64 8.48 3.06 -5.89
CA SER A 64 8.94 1.67 -5.80
C SER A 64 10.26 1.45 -6.54
N LYS A 65 11.15 0.67 -5.94
CA LYS A 65 12.33 0.15 -6.66
C LYS A 65 11.87 -0.90 -7.67
N ARG A 66 12.14 -0.65 -8.93
CA ARG A 66 11.81 -1.59 -10.01
C ARG A 66 12.92 -2.63 -10.16
N VAL A 67 12.54 -3.87 -10.29
CA VAL A 67 13.43 -4.99 -10.61
C VAL A 67 13.04 -5.51 -11.99
N ASN A 68 13.99 -5.51 -12.94
CA ASN A 68 13.76 -6.09 -14.26
C ASN A 68 13.95 -7.61 -14.19
N VAL A 69 12.87 -8.32 -13.95
CA VAL A 69 12.85 -9.79 -13.97
C VAL A 69 11.82 -10.23 -15.00
N VAL A 70 12.23 -11.09 -15.92
CA VAL A 70 11.35 -11.70 -16.93
C VAL A 70 11.09 -13.16 -16.53
N ASP A 71 9.91 -13.65 -16.86
CA ASP A 71 9.49 -15.04 -16.64
C ASP A 71 9.63 -15.49 -15.17
N CYS A 72 9.06 -14.71 -14.27
CA CYS A 72 8.99 -15.02 -12.84
C CYS A 72 7.55 -15.04 -12.34
N VAL A 73 7.34 -15.75 -11.23
CA VAL A 73 6.07 -15.77 -10.50
C VAL A 73 6.20 -14.97 -9.21
N ASP A 74 5.13 -14.31 -8.78
CA ASP A 74 4.98 -13.73 -7.46
C ASP A 74 3.98 -14.57 -6.65
N THR A 75 4.35 -14.91 -5.43
CA THR A 75 3.51 -15.68 -4.50
C THR A 75 2.84 -14.81 -3.44
N CYS A 76 2.95 -13.50 -3.57
CA CYS A 76 2.41 -12.58 -2.56
C CYS A 76 0.89 -12.59 -2.55
N GLY A 77 0.32 -12.71 -1.34
CA GLY A 77 -1.10 -12.48 -1.12
C GLY A 77 -1.37 -10.98 -0.92
N THR A 78 -2.62 -10.57 -1.12
CA THR A 78 -3.03 -9.17 -0.94
C THR A 78 -3.05 -8.72 0.52
N GLY A 79 -3.07 -9.67 1.48
CA GLY A 79 -3.18 -9.36 2.90
C GLY A 79 -4.59 -8.89 3.29
N GLY A 80 -4.71 -8.33 4.47
CA GLY A 80 -5.94 -7.67 4.93
C GLY A 80 -7.09 -8.59 5.34
N ASP A 81 -6.88 -9.91 5.39
CA ASP A 81 -7.88 -10.90 5.79
C ASP A 81 -8.08 -11.00 7.32
N GLY A 82 -7.28 -10.26 8.11
CA GLY A 82 -7.31 -10.29 9.57
C GLY A 82 -6.81 -11.60 10.18
N MET A 83 -6.31 -12.53 9.39
CA MET A 83 -5.81 -13.83 9.84
C MET A 83 -4.29 -13.78 10.08
N ASN A 84 -3.88 -13.88 11.34
CA ASN A 84 -2.46 -14.03 11.73
C ASN A 84 -2.00 -15.47 11.46
N THR A 85 -1.87 -15.83 10.20
CA THR A 85 -1.41 -17.17 9.77
C THR A 85 0.10 -17.18 9.51
N LEU A 86 0.65 -18.38 9.41
CA LEU A 86 2.02 -18.62 8.96
C LEU A 86 2.24 -17.92 7.59
N ASN A 87 3.44 -17.43 7.34
CA ASN A 87 3.79 -16.77 6.08
C ASN A 87 3.86 -17.80 4.92
N ILE A 88 2.69 -18.23 4.47
CA ILE A 88 2.51 -19.23 3.41
C ILE A 88 3.13 -18.74 2.10
N SER A 89 3.05 -17.45 1.81
CA SER A 89 3.60 -16.90 0.56
C SER A 89 5.13 -17.04 0.50
N THR A 90 5.83 -16.85 1.60
CA THR A 90 7.29 -17.04 1.67
C THR A 90 7.65 -18.53 1.56
N ALA A 91 6.92 -19.41 2.25
CA ALA A 91 7.13 -20.86 2.14
C ALA A 91 6.90 -21.36 0.70
N SER A 92 5.84 -20.88 0.05
CA SER A 92 5.55 -21.21 -1.37
C SER A 92 6.66 -20.70 -2.30
N ALA A 93 7.19 -19.49 -2.07
CA ALA A 93 8.28 -18.94 -2.86
C ALA A 93 9.54 -19.81 -2.78
N LEU A 94 9.92 -20.25 -1.58
CA LEU A 94 11.07 -21.13 -1.37
C LEU A 94 10.87 -22.49 -2.04
N LEU A 95 9.67 -23.06 -1.94
CA LEU A 95 9.34 -24.33 -2.59
C LEU A 95 9.44 -24.21 -4.11
N LEU A 96 8.84 -23.20 -4.71
CA LEU A 96 8.91 -22.96 -6.16
C LEU A 96 10.35 -22.75 -6.63
N ALA A 97 11.14 -21.96 -5.88
CA ALA A 97 12.54 -21.74 -6.20
C ALA A 97 13.36 -23.04 -6.15
N SER A 98 13.08 -23.93 -5.18
CA SER A 98 13.73 -25.25 -5.10
C SER A 98 13.39 -26.16 -6.30
N MET A 99 12.26 -25.93 -6.96
CA MET A 99 11.84 -26.63 -8.19
C MET A 99 12.41 -25.99 -9.47
N GLY A 100 13.26 -24.97 -9.34
CA GLY A 100 13.86 -24.27 -10.49
C GLY A 100 12.98 -23.17 -11.10
N ILE A 101 11.87 -22.81 -10.47
CA ILE A 101 11.00 -21.73 -10.93
C ILE A 101 11.55 -20.40 -10.42
N LYS A 102 11.67 -19.42 -11.32
CA LYS A 102 12.09 -18.07 -10.93
C LYS A 102 10.97 -17.38 -10.13
N VAL A 103 11.29 -16.92 -8.95
CA VAL A 103 10.35 -16.21 -8.06
C VAL A 103 10.87 -14.79 -7.80
N ALA A 104 10.01 -13.81 -8.05
CA ALA A 104 10.23 -12.43 -7.63
C ALA A 104 9.13 -12.05 -6.62
N LYS A 105 9.50 -11.96 -5.34
CA LYS A 105 8.58 -11.68 -4.24
C LYS A 105 8.89 -10.33 -3.63
N HIS A 106 7.88 -9.51 -3.42
CA HIS A 106 7.99 -8.26 -2.68
C HIS A 106 7.71 -8.42 -1.19
#